data_5c085fe58722124cdc65255b04554aa3
#
_entry.id   5c085fe58722124cdc65255b04554aa3
#
_cell.length_a   1.000
_cell.length_b   1.000
_cell.length_c   1.000
_cell.angle_alpha   90.00
_cell.angle_beta   90.00
_cell.angle_gamma   90.00
#
_symmetry.space_group_name_H-M   'P 1'
#
loop_
_entity.id
_entity.type
_entity.pdbx_description
1 polymer ?
#
loop_
_entity_poly.entity_id
_entity_poly.type
_entity_poly.pdbx_seq_one_letter_code
_entity_poly.pdbx_strand_id
1 'polypeptide(L)'
;MYDSWGLFVVLPLYWGHGLLLLNAALYFKRSSITHLYLFGVIYGLYESWMTKVIWAGYMGQSPQFGQFLGFAIGEFMIIALFWHAFFSFIVPVTAFHLLGNSGISFAITRRRLGVYLFVITTSSVFIGTKFPSNYTALALVLGSNTLLLAGAFALARKMNPRGFSLENLRLGRTGLVIAGGYTAFLYVFLFFTVLPDRIAPPITLLLTVLFYLFIIMLLYKSEKKDIGFDAASLQDAFQRKHVEWGFGAIVGLSFITSFLFDLAGVVGVFLYLGMMLAGPILLVIAVYRVLTRKL
;
A
#
# COMPACT_ATOMS: atom_id res chain seq x y z
N MET A 1 -2.87 16.13 4.86
CA MET A 1 -3.30 15.45 6.11
C MET A 1 -3.68 16.42 7.24
N TYR A 2 -3.45 17.71 7.09
CA TYR A 2 -3.72 18.70 8.15
C TYR A 2 -5.07 19.41 8.00
N ASP A 3 -5.87 18.99 7.04
CA ASP A 3 -7.25 19.40 6.91
C ASP A 3 -8.21 18.39 7.51
N SER A 4 -9.43 18.78 7.77
CA SER A 4 -10.46 17.90 8.33
C SER A 4 -10.73 16.67 7.43
N TRP A 5 -10.65 16.82 6.13
CA TRP A 5 -10.82 15.73 5.18
C TRP A 5 -9.70 14.67 5.34
N GLY A 6 -8.44 15.10 5.37
CA GLY A 6 -7.29 14.22 5.58
C GLY A 6 -7.37 13.45 6.88
N LEU A 7 -7.79 14.13 7.96
CA LEU A 7 -7.85 13.54 9.30
C LEU A 7 -9.05 12.61 9.50
N PHE A 8 -10.25 13.00 9.05
CA PHE A 8 -11.48 12.25 9.36
C PHE A 8 -11.91 11.29 8.25
N VAL A 9 -11.39 11.45 7.03
CA VAL A 9 -11.74 10.58 5.90
C VAL A 9 -10.53 9.78 5.44
N VAL A 10 -9.45 10.46 4.98
CA VAL A 10 -8.33 9.78 4.33
C VAL A 10 -7.57 8.87 5.31
N LEU A 11 -7.17 9.37 6.47
CA LEU A 11 -6.40 8.59 7.45
C LEU A 11 -7.20 7.38 7.97
N PRO A 12 -8.45 7.52 8.45
CA PRO A 12 -9.24 6.36 8.88
C PRO A 12 -9.58 5.40 7.74
N LEU A 13 -9.74 5.91 6.50
CA LEU A 13 -9.94 5.09 5.32
C LEU A 13 -8.76 4.12 5.11
N TYR A 14 -7.55 4.67 5.02
CA TYR A 14 -6.34 3.87 4.81
C TYR A 14 -6.11 2.90 5.98
N TRP A 15 -6.30 3.37 7.19
CA TRP A 15 -6.09 2.57 8.39
C TRP A 15 -7.15 1.46 8.57
N GLY A 16 -8.41 1.83 8.50
CA GLY A 16 -9.52 0.90 8.66
C GLY A 16 -9.49 -0.20 7.62
N HIS A 17 -9.26 0.18 6.36
CA HIS A 17 -9.20 -0.74 5.25
C HIS A 17 -7.99 -1.67 5.34
N GLY A 18 -6.79 -1.12 5.60
CA GLY A 18 -5.59 -1.93 5.80
C GLY A 18 -5.73 -2.92 6.95
N LEU A 19 -6.28 -2.48 8.09
CA LEU A 19 -6.53 -3.35 9.24
C LEU A 19 -7.55 -4.45 8.93
N LEU A 20 -8.65 -4.14 8.25
CA LEU A 20 -9.65 -5.14 7.88
C LEU A 20 -9.07 -6.23 7.00
N LEU A 21 -8.34 -5.84 5.95
CA LEU A 21 -7.74 -6.81 5.03
C LEU A 21 -6.61 -7.61 5.68
N LEU A 22 -5.80 -6.99 6.55
CA LEU A 22 -4.81 -7.71 7.34
C LEU A 22 -5.48 -8.72 8.28
N ASN A 23 -6.55 -8.31 8.98
CA ASN A 23 -7.30 -9.23 9.85
C ASN A 23 -7.94 -10.37 9.06
N ALA A 24 -8.47 -10.11 7.86
CA ALA A 24 -8.94 -11.17 6.98
C ALA A 24 -7.79 -12.15 6.59
N ALA A 25 -6.62 -11.62 6.23
CA ALA A 25 -5.46 -12.42 5.90
C ALA A 25 -5.03 -13.34 7.07
N LEU A 26 -4.97 -12.79 8.30
CA LEU A 26 -4.63 -13.54 9.51
C LEU A 26 -5.71 -14.55 9.89
N TYR A 27 -6.98 -14.17 9.83
CA TYR A 27 -8.11 -15.05 10.17
C TYR A 27 -8.19 -16.26 9.25
N PHE A 28 -8.05 -16.05 7.95
CA PHE A 28 -8.10 -17.12 6.96
C PHE A 28 -6.77 -17.89 6.82
N LYS A 29 -5.72 -17.53 7.60
CA LYS A 29 -4.37 -18.08 7.48
C LYS A 29 -3.82 -17.98 6.06
N ARG A 30 -4.03 -16.83 5.44
CA ARG A 30 -3.60 -16.48 4.08
C ARG A 30 -2.77 -15.19 4.13
N SER A 31 -1.61 -15.26 4.75
CA SER A 31 -0.74 -14.10 4.98
C SER A 31 0.62 -14.18 4.25
N SER A 32 0.85 -15.20 3.38
CA SER A 32 2.05 -15.21 2.53
C SER A 32 2.12 -13.94 1.66
N ILE A 33 3.30 -13.61 1.12
CA ILE A 33 3.48 -12.40 0.30
C ILE A 33 2.53 -12.37 -0.91
N THR A 34 2.23 -13.53 -1.51
CA THR A 34 1.26 -13.65 -2.61
C THR A 34 -0.15 -13.35 -2.13
N HIS A 35 -0.53 -13.82 -0.94
CA HIS A 35 -1.83 -13.51 -0.34
C HIS A 35 -1.95 -12.03 0.00
N LEU A 36 -0.92 -11.45 0.63
CA LEU A 36 -0.90 -10.02 0.94
C LEU A 36 -0.99 -9.17 -0.34
N TYR A 37 -0.35 -9.62 -1.44
CA TYR A 37 -0.51 -8.95 -2.73
C TYR A 37 -1.96 -8.98 -3.21
N LEU A 38 -2.63 -10.13 -3.18
CA LEU A 38 -4.04 -10.25 -3.59
C LEU A 38 -4.98 -9.42 -2.69
N PHE A 39 -4.78 -9.41 -1.38
CA PHE A 39 -5.49 -8.50 -0.48
C PHE A 39 -5.21 -7.03 -0.79
N GLY A 40 -3.97 -6.71 -1.14
CA GLY A 40 -3.57 -5.37 -1.56
C GLY A 40 -4.20 -4.94 -2.89
N VAL A 41 -4.44 -5.87 -3.83
CA VAL A 41 -5.24 -5.60 -5.04
C VAL A 41 -6.69 -5.27 -4.67
N ILE A 42 -7.31 -6.01 -3.74
CA ILE A 42 -8.64 -5.66 -3.20
C ILE A 42 -8.63 -4.25 -2.60
N TYR A 43 -7.55 -3.90 -1.87
CA TYR A 43 -7.34 -2.56 -1.33
C TYR A 43 -7.36 -1.50 -2.45
N GLY A 44 -6.59 -1.72 -3.51
CA GLY A 44 -6.51 -0.78 -4.62
C GLY A 44 -7.83 -0.62 -5.38
N LEU A 45 -8.56 -1.70 -5.58
CA LEU A 45 -9.89 -1.67 -6.20
C LEU A 45 -10.89 -0.89 -5.33
N TYR A 46 -10.87 -1.08 -4.02
CA TYR A 46 -11.76 -0.40 -3.09
C TYR A 46 -11.52 1.12 -3.11
N GLU A 47 -10.29 1.56 -2.99
CA GLU A 47 -9.95 2.97 -3.04
C GLU A 47 -10.30 3.59 -4.40
N SER A 48 -9.98 2.88 -5.47
CA SER A 48 -10.25 3.31 -6.83
C SER A 48 -11.75 3.37 -7.16
N TRP A 49 -12.56 2.53 -6.55
CA TRP A 49 -14.02 2.58 -6.64
C TRP A 49 -14.55 3.91 -6.09
N MET A 50 -14.01 4.37 -4.97
CA MET A 50 -14.41 5.64 -4.38
C MET A 50 -13.92 6.85 -5.17
N THR A 51 -12.67 6.85 -5.61
CA THR A 51 -12.02 7.97 -6.32
C THR A 51 -12.29 7.98 -7.83
N LYS A 52 -12.81 6.87 -8.39
CA LYS A 52 -13.05 6.65 -9.84
C LYS A 52 -11.78 6.70 -10.69
N VAL A 53 -10.62 6.69 -10.07
CA VAL A 53 -9.32 6.84 -10.76
C VAL A 53 -9.12 5.76 -11.83
N ILE A 54 -9.47 4.50 -11.53
CA ILE A 54 -9.30 3.39 -12.49
C ILE A 54 -10.26 3.44 -13.68
N TRP A 55 -11.23 4.34 -13.68
CA TRP A 55 -12.18 4.50 -14.79
C TRP A 55 -11.97 5.80 -15.55
N ALA A 56 -11.77 6.89 -14.84
CA ALA A 56 -11.77 8.23 -15.39
C ALA A 56 -10.42 8.94 -15.32
N GLY A 57 -9.35 8.25 -14.86
CA GLY A 57 -8.04 8.85 -14.67
C GLY A 57 -7.91 9.63 -13.36
N TYR A 58 -6.73 10.20 -13.10
CA TYR A 58 -6.50 11.03 -11.92
C TYR A 58 -7.43 12.25 -11.87
N MET A 59 -7.68 12.74 -10.66
CA MET A 59 -8.55 13.92 -10.48
C MET A 59 -8.05 15.11 -11.30
N GLY A 60 -8.94 15.70 -12.10
CA GLY A 60 -8.61 16.85 -12.95
C GLY A 60 -7.87 16.51 -14.24
N GLN A 61 -7.63 15.24 -14.54
CA GLN A 61 -6.93 14.79 -15.76
C GLN A 61 -7.74 13.72 -16.49
N SER A 62 -7.56 13.64 -17.80
CA SER A 62 -8.02 12.51 -18.60
C SER A 62 -7.11 11.30 -18.38
N PRO A 63 -7.58 10.07 -18.66
CA PRO A 63 -6.74 8.87 -18.61
C PRO A 63 -5.47 9.02 -19.46
N GLN A 64 -4.30 8.84 -18.84
CA GLN A 64 -3.01 9.15 -19.47
C GLN A 64 -2.68 8.23 -20.66
N PHE A 65 -3.13 6.98 -20.61
CA PHE A 65 -2.89 5.95 -21.64
C PHE A 65 -4.20 5.48 -22.30
N GLY A 66 -5.23 6.33 -22.28
CA GLY A 66 -6.54 6.00 -22.83
C GLY A 66 -7.33 5.02 -21.97
N GLN A 67 -8.43 4.55 -22.53
CA GLN A 67 -9.36 3.64 -21.87
C GLN A 67 -9.53 2.35 -22.67
N PHE A 68 -9.67 1.24 -21.97
CA PHE A 68 -10.06 -0.04 -22.54
C PHE A 68 -11.20 -0.65 -21.71
N LEU A 69 -12.32 -0.96 -22.33
CA LEU A 69 -13.53 -1.42 -21.67
C LEU A 69 -13.98 -0.51 -20.50
N GLY A 70 -13.77 0.80 -20.64
CA GLY A 70 -14.08 1.80 -19.63
C GLY A 70 -13.04 1.91 -18.47
N PHE A 71 -11.98 1.12 -18.49
CA PHE A 71 -10.88 1.26 -17.55
C PHE A 71 -9.79 2.20 -18.10
N ALA A 72 -9.35 3.15 -17.30
CA ALA A 72 -8.17 3.94 -17.52
C ALA A 72 -6.94 3.04 -17.36
N ILE A 73 -6.29 2.68 -18.48
CA ILE A 73 -5.32 1.57 -18.54
C ILE A 73 -4.16 1.78 -17.58
N GLY A 74 -3.49 2.94 -17.67
CA GLY A 74 -2.32 3.23 -16.86
C GLY A 74 -2.65 3.25 -15.37
N GLU A 75 -3.72 3.95 -15.02
CA GLU A 75 -4.19 4.12 -13.64
C GLU A 75 -4.64 2.78 -13.04
N PHE A 76 -5.32 1.95 -13.80
CA PHE A 76 -5.69 0.60 -13.35
C PHE A 76 -4.45 -0.24 -13.03
N MET A 77 -3.48 -0.28 -13.96
CA MET A 77 -2.24 -1.05 -13.80
C MET A 77 -1.43 -0.56 -12.60
N ILE A 78 -1.31 0.76 -12.42
CA ILE A 78 -0.53 1.33 -11.33
C ILE A 78 -1.30 1.28 -10.02
N ILE A 79 -2.49 1.88 -9.96
CA ILE A 79 -3.17 2.12 -8.70
C ILE A 79 -3.72 0.81 -8.11
N ALA A 80 -4.49 0.04 -8.90
CA ALA A 80 -5.09 -1.18 -8.41
C ALA A 80 -4.09 -2.33 -8.29
N LEU A 81 -3.21 -2.53 -9.29
CA LEU A 81 -2.36 -3.72 -9.34
C LEU A 81 -0.99 -3.52 -8.71
N PHE A 82 -0.51 -2.29 -8.56
CA PHE A 82 0.82 -2.04 -8.01
C PHE A 82 0.81 -1.16 -6.76
N TRP A 83 0.40 0.12 -6.88
CA TRP A 83 0.60 1.12 -5.82
C TRP A 83 -0.03 0.73 -4.49
N HIS A 84 -1.34 0.50 -4.48
CA HIS A 84 -2.02 0.13 -3.24
C HIS A 84 -1.66 -1.26 -2.77
N ALA A 85 -1.50 -2.22 -3.68
CA ALA A 85 -1.10 -3.57 -3.33
C ALA A 85 0.29 -3.58 -2.66
N PHE A 86 1.22 -2.81 -3.17
CA PHE A 86 2.60 -2.82 -2.72
C PHE A 86 2.89 -1.73 -1.68
N PHE A 87 2.73 -0.43 -2.04
CA PHE A 87 3.09 0.68 -1.16
C PHE A 87 2.10 0.93 -0.02
N SER A 88 0.80 0.75 -0.25
CA SER A 88 -0.20 1.01 0.78
C SER A 88 -0.50 -0.21 1.66
N PHE A 89 -0.14 -1.43 1.25
CA PHE A 89 -0.44 -2.63 2.01
C PHE A 89 0.80 -3.46 2.38
N ILE A 90 1.56 -4.00 1.40
CA ILE A 90 2.70 -4.88 1.70
C ILE A 90 3.81 -4.14 2.45
N VAL A 91 4.21 -2.95 1.99
CA VAL A 91 5.31 -2.18 2.61
C VAL A 91 5.00 -1.82 4.06
N PRO A 92 3.84 -1.23 4.41
CA PRO A 92 3.50 -0.94 5.80
C PRO A 92 3.42 -2.17 6.69
N VAL A 93 2.81 -3.26 6.22
CA VAL A 93 2.73 -4.54 6.97
C VAL A 93 4.11 -5.09 7.26
N THR A 94 5.00 -5.10 6.25
CA THR A 94 6.38 -5.56 6.41
C THR A 94 7.19 -4.65 7.34
N ALA A 95 7.08 -3.33 7.17
CA ALA A 95 7.76 -2.36 8.03
C ALA A 95 7.31 -2.48 9.49
N PHE A 96 6.00 -2.56 9.74
CA PHE A 96 5.46 -2.75 11.08
C PHE A 96 6.01 -4.02 11.73
N HIS A 97 6.09 -5.11 10.98
CA HIS A 97 6.59 -6.39 11.46
C HIS A 97 8.08 -6.31 11.84
N LEU A 98 8.92 -5.68 11.01
CA LEU A 98 10.34 -5.46 11.30
C LEU A 98 10.57 -4.50 12.48
N LEU A 99 9.73 -3.46 12.61
CA LEU A 99 9.80 -2.50 13.71
C LEU A 99 9.39 -3.12 15.05
N GLY A 100 8.54 -4.13 15.05
CA GLY A 100 8.01 -4.78 16.25
C GLY A 100 9.03 -5.50 17.10
N ASN A 101 10.25 -5.71 16.60
CA ASN A 101 11.34 -6.40 17.28
C ASN A 101 10.95 -7.83 17.73
N SER A 102 10.14 -8.51 16.92
CA SER A 102 9.62 -9.86 17.19
C SER A 102 10.66 -10.98 16.99
N GLY A 103 11.95 -10.64 16.89
CA GLY A 103 13.03 -11.61 16.61
C GLY A 103 13.03 -12.09 15.15
N ILE A 104 12.20 -11.49 14.30
CA ILE A 104 12.03 -11.89 12.92
C ILE A 104 12.92 -11.02 12.04
N SER A 105 13.64 -11.68 11.17
CA SER A 105 14.55 -11.05 10.21
C SER A 105 14.40 -11.71 8.85
N PHE A 106 14.62 -10.93 7.78
CA PHE A 106 14.64 -11.43 6.42
C PHE A 106 16.06 -11.46 5.93
N ALA A 107 16.53 -12.56 5.36
CA ALA A 107 17.84 -12.60 4.71
C ALA A 107 18.01 -11.46 3.70
N ILE A 108 19.14 -10.76 3.73
CA ILE A 108 19.49 -9.75 2.74
C ILE A 108 19.93 -10.49 1.46
N THR A 109 19.01 -10.57 0.50
CA THR A 109 19.32 -11.05 -0.84
C THR A 109 19.39 -9.87 -1.81
N ARG A 110 20.11 -10.04 -2.94
CA ARG A 110 20.17 -8.99 -3.99
C ARG A 110 18.78 -8.53 -4.42
N ARG A 111 17.82 -9.46 -4.51
CA ARG A 111 16.43 -9.15 -4.87
C ARG A 111 15.73 -8.29 -3.80
N ARG A 112 15.84 -8.67 -2.53
CA ARG A 112 15.22 -7.93 -1.41
C ARG A 112 15.88 -6.56 -1.22
N LEU A 113 17.21 -6.48 -1.41
CA LEU A 113 17.91 -5.20 -1.42
C LEU A 113 17.43 -4.29 -2.56
N GLY A 114 17.26 -4.85 -3.77
CA GLY A 114 16.69 -4.11 -4.90
C GLY A 114 15.29 -3.55 -4.59
N VAL A 115 14.41 -4.36 -3.98
CA VAL A 115 13.08 -3.92 -3.55
C VAL A 115 13.18 -2.81 -2.49
N TYR A 116 14.06 -2.95 -1.52
CA TYR A 116 14.27 -1.94 -0.47
C TYR A 116 14.75 -0.60 -1.06
N LEU A 117 15.74 -0.62 -1.95
CA LEU A 117 16.22 0.58 -2.64
C LEU A 117 15.14 1.19 -3.54
N PHE A 118 14.36 0.36 -4.23
CA PHE A 118 13.23 0.81 -5.03
C PHE A 118 12.18 1.55 -4.17
N VAL A 119 11.85 1.03 -2.99
CA VAL A 119 10.92 1.69 -2.06
C VAL A 119 11.46 3.05 -1.63
N ILE A 120 12.74 3.12 -1.23
CA ILE A 120 13.37 4.38 -0.81
C ILE A 120 13.36 5.39 -1.97
N THR A 121 13.84 5.01 -3.15
CA THR A 121 13.96 5.90 -4.30
C THR A 121 12.57 6.41 -4.73
N THR A 122 11.61 5.50 -4.89
CA THR A 122 10.25 5.86 -5.31
C THR A 122 9.60 6.80 -4.32
N SER A 123 9.63 6.48 -3.02
CA SER A 123 9.05 7.35 -1.99
C SER A 123 9.70 8.72 -1.98
N SER A 124 11.02 8.79 -2.09
CA SER A 124 11.77 10.07 -2.08
C SER A 124 11.44 10.93 -3.30
N VAL A 125 11.39 10.33 -4.49
CA VAL A 125 11.04 11.04 -5.74
C VAL A 125 9.61 11.57 -5.66
N PHE A 126 8.64 10.72 -5.30
CA PHE A 126 7.23 11.15 -5.24
C PHE A 126 6.95 12.17 -4.14
N ILE A 127 7.67 12.12 -3.01
CA ILE A 127 7.52 13.13 -1.95
C ILE A 127 8.20 14.43 -2.37
N GLY A 128 9.47 14.39 -2.80
CA GLY A 128 10.25 15.58 -3.11
C GLY A 128 9.67 16.37 -4.29
N THR A 129 9.23 15.69 -5.34
CA THR A 129 8.63 16.36 -6.53
C THR A 129 7.28 17.01 -6.25
N LYS A 130 6.63 16.74 -5.13
CA LYS A 130 5.43 17.47 -4.69
C LYS A 130 5.72 18.84 -4.12
N PHE A 131 6.97 19.13 -3.77
CA PHE A 131 7.39 20.37 -3.13
C PHE A 131 8.60 20.97 -3.86
N PRO A 132 8.48 21.33 -5.16
CA PRO A 132 9.60 21.84 -5.93
C PRO A 132 10.11 23.14 -5.30
N SER A 133 11.36 23.12 -4.82
CA SER A 133 12.02 24.25 -4.14
C SER A 133 11.28 24.83 -2.93
N ASN A 134 10.25 24.16 -2.43
CA ASN A 134 9.52 24.57 -1.22
C ASN A 134 9.95 23.74 -0.01
N TYR A 135 11.19 23.98 0.44
CA TYR A 135 11.82 23.22 1.53
C TYR A 135 11.12 23.38 2.88
N THR A 136 10.51 24.55 3.13
CA THR A 136 9.75 24.77 4.37
C THR A 136 8.52 23.88 4.44
N ALA A 137 7.72 23.82 3.38
CA ALA A 137 6.56 22.95 3.33
C ALA A 137 6.98 21.48 3.40
N LEU A 138 8.04 21.09 2.69
CA LEU A 138 8.60 19.74 2.74
C LEU A 138 9.05 19.38 4.15
N ALA A 139 9.80 20.25 4.83
CA ALA A 139 10.26 20.05 6.20
C ALA A 139 9.10 19.90 7.19
N LEU A 140 8.07 20.74 7.07
CA LEU A 140 6.86 20.65 7.91
C LEU A 140 6.13 19.33 7.71
N VAL A 141 5.94 18.89 6.46
CA VAL A 141 5.26 17.64 6.14
C VAL A 141 6.06 16.45 6.63
N LEU A 142 7.35 16.37 6.31
CA LEU A 142 8.20 15.26 6.74
C LEU A 142 8.39 15.25 8.25
N GLY A 143 8.66 16.41 8.87
CA GLY A 143 8.87 16.53 10.30
C GLY A 143 7.64 16.10 11.11
N SER A 144 6.46 16.59 10.75
CA SER A 144 5.22 16.24 11.45
C SER A 144 4.83 14.77 11.27
N ASN A 145 4.98 14.20 10.06
CA ASN A 145 4.75 12.77 9.86
C ASN A 145 5.77 11.92 10.64
N THR A 146 7.03 12.34 10.71
CA THR A 146 8.06 11.68 11.52
C THR A 146 7.69 11.70 13.00
N LEU A 147 7.26 12.83 13.53
CA LEU A 147 6.84 12.95 14.93
C LEU A 147 5.62 12.08 15.24
N LEU A 148 4.63 12.05 14.35
CA LEU A 148 3.45 11.18 14.50
C LEU A 148 3.83 9.71 14.52
N LEU A 149 4.67 9.28 13.57
CA LEU A 149 5.15 7.89 13.52
C LEU A 149 5.99 7.53 14.73
N ALA A 150 6.92 8.40 15.14
CA ALA A 150 7.74 8.18 16.32
C ALA A 150 6.89 8.10 17.59
N GLY A 151 5.90 8.98 17.74
CA GLY A 151 4.95 8.97 18.86
C GLY A 151 4.10 7.70 18.89
N ALA A 152 3.52 7.31 17.76
CA ALA A 152 2.74 6.07 17.63
C ALA A 152 3.60 4.84 17.95
N PHE A 153 4.84 4.83 17.48
CA PHE A 153 5.77 3.74 17.74
C PHE A 153 6.21 3.69 19.21
N ALA A 154 6.51 4.84 19.84
CA ALA A 154 6.82 4.92 21.27
C ALA A 154 5.64 4.43 22.13
N LEU A 155 4.41 4.81 21.76
CA LEU A 155 3.20 4.34 22.44
C LEU A 155 3.02 2.82 22.27
N ALA A 156 3.17 2.30 21.07
CA ALA A 156 3.08 0.86 20.80
C ALA A 156 4.10 0.06 21.64
N ARG A 157 5.33 0.57 21.76
CA ARG A 157 6.37 -0.03 22.63
C ARG A 157 6.04 0.05 24.11
N LYS A 158 5.51 1.18 24.56
CA LYS A 158 5.08 1.32 25.95
C LYS A 158 3.98 0.32 26.31
N MET A 159 3.04 0.10 25.39
CA MET A 159 1.95 -0.87 25.56
C MET A 159 2.44 -2.32 25.44
N ASN A 160 3.50 -2.57 24.69
CA ASN A 160 4.05 -3.92 24.43
C ASN A 160 5.57 -3.94 24.66
N PRO A 161 6.05 -3.92 25.92
CA PRO A 161 7.48 -3.82 26.24
C PRO A 161 8.33 -4.97 25.67
N ARG A 162 7.72 -6.15 25.50
CA ARG A 162 8.39 -7.36 24.94
C ARG A 162 8.47 -7.37 23.41
N GLY A 163 8.03 -6.30 22.75
CA GLY A 163 7.87 -6.22 21.31
C GLY A 163 6.43 -6.44 20.87
N PHE A 164 6.15 -6.18 19.60
CA PHE A 164 4.82 -6.37 19.02
C PHE A 164 4.94 -7.08 17.67
N SER A 165 3.88 -7.76 17.29
CA SER A 165 3.78 -8.51 16.04
C SER A 165 2.48 -8.17 15.31
N LEU A 166 2.27 -8.72 14.13
CA LEU A 166 1.01 -8.57 13.41
C LEU A 166 -0.20 -9.07 14.22
N GLU A 167 0.01 -10.04 15.11
CA GLU A 167 -1.03 -10.53 16.01
C GLU A 167 -1.58 -9.45 16.95
N ASN A 168 -0.75 -8.47 17.33
CA ASN A 168 -1.20 -7.33 18.16
C ASN A 168 -2.14 -6.38 17.38
N LEU A 169 -2.21 -6.50 16.05
CA LEU A 169 -3.16 -5.78 15.20
C LEU A 169 -4.47 -6.55 15.00
N ARG A 170 -4.64 -7.72 15.62
CA ARG A 170 -5.90 -8.45 15.57
C ARG A 170 -7.00 -7.66 16.26
N LEU A 171 -8.03 -7.37 15.51
CA LEU A 171 -9.22 -6.71 16.00
C LEU A 171 -10.14 -7.74 16.65
N GLY A 172 -10.64 -7.44 17.84
CA GLY A 172 -11.76 -8.19 18.43
C GLY A 172 -13.05 -7.95 17.63
N ARG A 173 -14.10 -8.70 17.95
CA ARG A 173 -15.40 -8.61 17.25
C ARG A 173 -15.92 -7.17 17.13
N THR A 174 -15.89 -6.40 18.21
CA THR A 174 -16.31 -5.00 18.24
C THR A 174 -15.45 -4.14 17.30
N GLY A 175 -14.12 -4.30 17.33
CA GLY A 175 -13.21 -3.58 16.45
C GLY A 175 -13.45 -3.90 14.96
N LEU A 176 -13.72 -5.16 14.63
CA LEU A 176 -14.09 -5.56 13.26
C LEU A 176 -15.41 -4.94 12.80
N VAL A 177 -16.42 -4.91 13.68
CA VAL A 177 -17.72 -4.29 13.36
C VAL A 177 -17.58 -2.78 13.15
N ILE A 178 -16.83 -2.09 14.02
CA ILE A 178 -16.60 -0.64 13.89
C ILE A 178 -15.81 -0.33 12.63
N ALA A 179 -14.65 -0.98 12.43
CA ALA A 179 -13.81 -0.76 11.25
C ALA A 179 -14.55 -1.14 9.96
N GLY A 180 -15.25 -2.29 9.95
CA GLY A 180 -16.04 -2.75 8.80
C GLY A 180 -17.21 -1.83 8.49
N GLY A 181 -17.96 -1.44 9.50
CA GLY A 181 -19.09 -0.52 9.33
C GLY A 181 -18.67 0.85 8.81
N TYR A 182 -17.59 1.41 9.39
CA TYR A 182 -17.03 2.68 8.92
C TYR A 182 -16.52 2.58 7.49
N THR A 183 -15.78 1.54 7.16
CA THR A 183 -15.24 1.34 5.81
C THR A 183 -16.37 1.11 4.79
N ALA A 184 -17.39 0.33 5.14
CA ALA A 184 -18.57 0.15 4.29
C ALA A 184 -19.35 1.46 4.09
N PHE A 185 -19.51 2.26 5.14
CA PHE A 185 -20.11 3.59 5.05
C PHE A 185 -19.33 4.49 4.09
N LEU A 186 -18.02 4.58 4.23
CA LEU A 186 -17.19 5.38 3.33
C LEU A 186 -17.26 4.87 1.89
N TYR A 187 -17.29 3.56 1.68
CA TYR A 187 -17.37 2.96 0.35
C TYR A 187 -18.64 3.41 -0.39
N VAL A 188 -19.79 3.37 0.29
CA VAL A 188 -21.07 3.81 -0.28
C VAL A 188 -21.11 5.34 -0.38
N PHE A 189 -20.79 6.05 0.70
CA PHE A 189 -20.87 7.50 0.76
C PHE A 189 -19.98 8.16 -0.28
N LEU A 190 -18.70 7.79 -0.33
CA LEU A 190 -17.73 8.40 -1.25
C LEU A 190 -17.99 8.02 -2.71
N PHE A 191 -18.59 6.86 -2.98
CA PHE A 191 -18.98 6.48 -4.33
C PHE A 191 -19.95 7.50 -4.94
N PHE A 192 -20.93 7.97 -4.17
CA PHE A 192 -21.92 8.91 -4.66
C PHE A 192 -21.56 10.38 -4.49
N THR A 193 -20.65 10.72 -3.56
CA THR A 193 -20.33 12.13 -3.23
C THR A 193 -19.05 12.63 -3.86
N VAL A 194 -18.06 11.77 -4.08
CA VAL A 194 -16.78 12.17 -4.70
C VAL A 194 -16.90 11.99 -6.21
N LEU A 195 -16.87 13.11 -6.98
CA LEU A 195 -16.89 13.12 -8.45
C LEU A 195 -17.98 12.21 -9.05
N PRO A 196 -19.27 12.41 -8.74
CA PRO A 196 -20.35 11.52 -9.17
C PRO A 196 -20.49 11.45 -10.69
N ASP A 197 -20.13 12.51 -11.41
CA ASP A 197 -20.08 12.62 -12.87
C ASP A 197 -19.04 11.68 -13.53
N ARG A 198 -18.11 11.12 -12.73
CA ARG A 198 -17.07 10.20 -13.19
C ARG A 198 -17.39 8.74 -12.88
N ILE A 199 -18.60 8.44 -12.46
CA ILE A 199 -19.06 7.05 -12.27
C ILE A 199 -19.07 6.34 -13.63
N ALA A 200 -18.43 5.18 -13.68
CA ALA A 200 -18.31 4.41 -14.92
C ALA A 200 -19.65 3.85 -15.41
N PRO A 201 -19.79 3.57 -16.71
CA PRO A 201 -20.95 2.89 -17.26
C PRO A 201 -21.22 1.53 -16.56
N PRO A 202 -22.49 1.06 -16.54
CA PRO A 202 -22.86 -0.17 -15.84
C PRO A 202 -22.02 -1.39 -16.21
N ILE A 203 -21.63 -1.52 -17.47
CA ILE A 203 -20.78 -2.62 -17.94
C ILE A 203 -19.39 -2.59 -17.27
N THR A 204 -18.79 -1.42 -17.12
CA THR A 204 -17.47 -1.25 -16.47
C THR A 204 -17.58 -1.53 -14.97
N LEU A 205 -18.67 -1.10 -14.33
CA LEU A 205 -18.96 -1.45 -12.94
C LEU A 205 -19.08 -2.96 -12.76
N LEU A 206 -19.82 -3.63 -13.64
CA LEU A 206 -19.94 -5.10 -13.65
C LEU A 206 -18.57 -5.77 -13.80
N LEU A 207 -17.74 -5.32 -14.74
CA LEU A 207 -16.40 -5.85 -14.94
C LEU A 207 -15.53 -5.63 -13.70
N THR A 208 -15.66 -4.49 -13.02
CA THR A 208 -14.97 -4.23 -11.76
C THR A 208 -15.40 -5.23 -10.67
N VAL A 209 -16.70 -5.49 -10.54
CA VAL A 209 -17.23 -6.50 -9.59
C VAL A 209 -16.71 -7.89 -9.95
N LEU A 210 -16.72 -8.26 -11.23
CA LEU A 210 -16.16 -9.55 -11.68
C LEU A 210 -14.67 -9.67 -11.36
N PHE A 211 -13.93 -8.58 -11.44
CA PHE A 211 -12.52 -8.58 -11.06
C PHE A 211 -12.32 -8.76 -9.54
N TYR A 212 -13.15 -8.13 -8.69
CA TYR A 212 -13.16 -8.43 -7.26
C TYR A 212 -13.42 -9.92 -6.98
N LEU A 213 -14.44 -10.47 -7.63
CA LEU A 213 -14.79 -11.90 -7.48
C LEU A 213 -13.65 -12.81 -7.94
N PHE A 214 -12.96 -12.45 -9.02
CA PHE A 214 -11.78 -13.18 -9.49
C PHE A 214 -10.67 -13.19 -8.43
N ILE A 215 -10.33 -12.04 -7.83
CA ILE A 215 -9.30 -11.97 -6.77
C ILE A 215 -9.73 -12.77 -5.52
N ILE A 216 -11.00 -12.65 -5.12
CA ILE A 216 -11.56 -13.41 -3.98
C ILE A 216 -11.50 -14.91 -4.27
N MET A 217 -11.82 -15.33 -5.49
CA MET A 217 -11.74 -16.74 -5.91
C MET A 217 -10.29 -17.24 -5.86
N LEU A 218 -9.31 -16.44 -6.29
CA LEU A 218 -7.90 -16.81 -6.15
C LEU A 218 -7.51 -16.99 -4.69
N LEU A 219 -7.91 -16.05 -3.82
CA LEU A 219 -7.70 -16.18 -2.37
C LEU A 219 -8.37 -17.43 -1.81
N TYR A 220 -9.60 -17.71 -2.20
CA TYR A 220 -10.33 -18.90 -1.74
C TYR A 220 -9.67 -20.22 -2.17
N LYS A 221 -9.25 -20.30 -3.44
CA LYS A 221 -8.58 -21.51 -4.00
C LYS A 221 -7.14 -21.68 -3.53
N SER A 222 -6.49 -20.62 -3.04
CA SER A 222 -5.11 -20.70 -2.58
C SER A 222 -4.97 -21.57 -1.33
N GLU A 223 -3.85 -22.25 -1.19
CA GLU A 223 -3.52 -22.98 0.03
C GLU A 223 -3.34 -22.03 1.21
N LYS A 224 -3.74 -22.47 2.39
CA LYS A 224 -3.48 -21.75 3.64
C LYS A 224 -1.97 -21.72 3.88
N LYS A 225 -1.40 -20.52 3.92
CA LYS A 225 0.01 -20.33 4.21
C LYS A 225 0.18 -19.03 4.98
N ASP A 226 0.67 -19.17 6.19
CA ASP A 226 1.07 -17.99 6.97
C ASP A 226 2.40 -17.44 6.45
N ILE A 227 2.66 -16.18 6.73
CA ILE A 227 3.97 -15.59 6.48
C ILE A 227 4.98 -16.42 7.27
N GLY A 228 5.74 -17.24 6.54
CA GLY A 228 6.95 -17.85 7.06
C GLY A 228 8.00 -16.74 7.16
N PHE A 229 7.98 -16.01 8.26
CA PHE A 229 9.13 -15.22 8.66
C PHE A 229 10.11 -16.21 9.25
N ASP A 230 11.18 -16.48 8.54
CA ASP A 230 12.24 -17.32 9.05
C ASP A 230 12.78 -16.68 10.34
N ALA A 231 12.53 -17.32 11.46
CA ALA A 231 13.11 -16.95 12.76
C ALA A 231 14.62 -17.30 12.81
N ALA A 232 15.31 -17.08 11.69
CA ALA A 232 16.71 -17.39 11.59
C ALA A 232 17.53 -16.22 12.13
N SER A 233 18.43 -16.53 13.05
CA SER A 233 19.54 -15.69 13.46
C SER A 233 20.56 -15.53 12.30
N LEU A 234 20.13 -14.89 11.20
CA LEU A 234 20.98 -14.64 10.05
C LEU A 234 21.81 -13.40 10.34
N GLN A 235 23.14 -13.51 10.27
CA GLN A 235 24.06 -12.37 10.40
C GLN A 235 23.76 -11.28 9.37
N ASP A 236 23.30 -11.67 8.17
CA ASP A 236 22.92 -10.77 7.08
C ASP A 236 21.40 -10.77 6.87
N ALA A 237 20.69 -10.06 7.75
CA ALA A 237 19.24 -9.96 7.65
C ALA A 237 18.72 -8.53 7.78
N PHE A 238 17.61 -8.25 7.07
CA PHE A 238 16.86 -7.05 7.31
C PHE A 238 16.30 -7.05 8.74
N GLN A 239 16.64 -6.00 9.47
CA GLN A 239 16.27 -5.80 10.86
C GLN A 239 15.62 -4.42 10.99
N ARG A 240 15.10 -4.14 12.18
CA ARG A 240 14.55 -2.84 12.55
C ARG A 240 15.43 -1.65 12.11
N LYS A 241 16.76 -1.70 12.36
CA LYS A 241 17.70 -0.65 11.95
C LYS A 241 17.62 -0.28 10.48
N HIS A 242 17.35 -1.26 9.59
CA HIS A 242 17.24 -1.00 8.16
C HIS A 242 15.95 -0.25 7.81
N VAL A 243 14.84 -0.48 8.54
CA VAL A 243 13.61 0.31 8.39
C VAL A 243 13.86 1.75 8.85
N GLU A 244 14.53 1.95 9.99
CA GLU A 244 14.88 3.26 10.52
C GLU A 244 15.82 4.02 9.56
N TRP A 245 16.85 3.35 9.04
CA TRP A 245 17.76 3.94 8.04
C TRP A 245 17.06 4.24 6.71
N GLY A 246 16.19 3.33 6.24
CA GLY A 246 15.38 3.56 5.04
C GLY A 246 14.49 4.78 5.17
N PHE A 247 13.86 4.94 6.33
CA PHE A 247 13.06 6.12 6.62
C PHE A 247 13.90 7.41 6.63
N GLY A 248 15.05 7.40 7.30
CA GLY A 248 16.01 8.53 7.29
C GLY A 248 16.48 8.84 5.87
N ALA A 249 16.77 7.81 5.06
CA ALA A 249 17.14 7.98 3.67
C ALA A 249 16.00 8.59 2.82
N ILE A 250 14.74 8.17 3.02
CA ILE A 250 13.58 8.77 2.35
C ILE A 250 13.49 10.25 2.69
N VAL A 251 13.62 10.62 3.97
CA VAL A 251 13.60 12.03 4.39
C VAL A 251 14.71 12.83 3.70
N GLY A 252 15.97 12.38 3.80
CA GLY A 252 17.10 13.10 3.21
C GLY A 252 17.01 13.20 1.69
N LEU A 253 16.72 12.09 1.01
CA LEU A 253 16.60 12.08 -0.44
C LEU A 253 15.40 12.87 -0.95
N SER A 254 14.34 13.04 -0.15
CA SER A 254 13.21 13.90 -0.53
C SER A 254 13.61 15.38 -0.65
N PHE A 255 14.53 15.85 0.17
CA PHE A 255 15.11 17.20 0.01
C PHE A 255 15.97 17.30 -1.25
N ILE A 256 16.78 16.27 -1.54
CA ILE A 256 17.60 16.23 -2.75
C ILE A 256 16.73 16.21 -4.01
N THR A 257 15.68 15.39 -4.04
CA THR A 257 14.77 15.33 -5.19
C THR A 257 13.89 16.58 -5.34
N SER A 258 13.59 17.28 -4.25
CA SER A 258 12.95 18.59 -4.30
C SER A 258 13.87 19.66 -4.90
N PHE A 259 15.18 19.58 -4.60
CA PHE A 259 16.21 20.47 -5.18
C PHE A 259 16.45 20.14 -6.66
N LEU A 260 16.58 18.88 -6.99
CA LEU A 260 16.82 18.38 -8.36
C LEU A 260 15.49 18.05 -9.05
N PHE A 261 14.50 18.94 -8.96
CA PHE A 261 13.12 18.68 -9.37
C PHE A 261 13.00 18.14 -10.80
N ASP A 262 13.67 18.77 -11.78
CA ASP A 262 13.59 18.36 -13.18
C ASP A 262 14.15 16.96 -13.41
N LEU A 263 15.33 16.67 -12.84
CA LEU A 263 15.93 15.34 -12.90
C LEU A 263 15.06 14.30 -12.16
N ALA A 264 14.55 14.65 -10.98
CA ALA A 264 13.66 13.81 -10.21
C ALA A 264 12.34 13.53 -10.97
N GLY A 265 11.84 14.52 -11.73
CA GLY A 265 10.69 14.35 -12.61
C GLY A 265 10.94 13.31 -13.70
N VAL A 266 12.08 13.36 -14.36
CA VAL A 266 12.48 12.33 -15.36
C VAL A 266 12.57 10.94 -14.73
N VAL A 267 13.23 10.82 -13.57
CA VAL A 267 13.29 9.56 -12.82
C VAL A 267 11.88 9.09 -12.44
N GLY A 268 11.02 10.02 -12.03
CA GLY A 268 9.61 9.74 -11.69
C GLY A 268 8.83 9.12 -12.85
N VAL A 269 9.04 9.60 -14.08
CA VAL A 269 8.41 9.02 -15.28
C VAL A 269 8.86 7.57 -15.49
N PHE A 270 10.16 7.27 -15.38
CA PHE A 270 10.65 5.89 -15.51
C PHE A 270 10.12 4.98 -14.40
N LEU A 271 10.07 5.48 -13.17
CA LEU A 271 9.46 4.72 -12.05
C LEU A 271 7.97 4.47 -12.31
N TYR A 272 7.24 5.47 -12.80
CA TYR A 272 5.83 5.35 -13.13
C TYR A 272 5.58 4.27 -14.20
N LEU A 273 6.32 4.32 -15.31
CA LEU A 273 6.25 3.32 -16.37
C LEU A 273 6.65 1.92 -15.86
N GLY A 274 7.69 1.85 -15.04
CA GLY A 274 8.12 0.60 -14.41
C GLY A 274 7.03 -0.01 -13.52
N MET A 275 6.35 0.80 -12.71
CA MET A 275 5.23 0.36 -11.87
C MET A 275 4.02 -0.08 -12.70
N MET A 276 3.72 0.64 -13.79
CA MET A 276 2.66 0.29 -14.73
C MET A 276 2.87 -1.10 -15.33
N LEU A 277 4.09 -1.44 -15.71
CA LEU A 277 4.42 -2.78 -16.22
C LEU A 277 4.48 -3.83 -15.10
N ALA A 278 4.98 -3.46 -13.93
CA ALA A 278 5.12 -4.39 -12.82
C ALA A 278 3.76 -4.86 -12.26
N GLY A 279 2.73 -4.03 -12.25
CA GLY A 279 1.41 -4.38 -11.73
C GLY A 279 0.83 -5.64 -12.37
N PRO A 280 0.60 -5.67 -13.70
CA PRO A 280 0.13 -6.86 -14.41
C PRO A 280 1.05 -8.08 -14.24
N ILE A 281 2.38 -7.88 -14.27
CA ILE A 281 3.36 -8.97 -14.08
C ILE A 281 3.18 -9.60 -12.70
N LEU A 282 3.04 -8.80 -11.66
CA LEU A 282 2.82 -9.29 -10.30
C LEU A 282 1.49 -10.06 -10.18
N LEU A 283 0.43 -9.58 -10.85
CA LEU A 283 -0.84 -10.31 -10.89
C LEU A 283 -0.68 -11.67 -11.57
N VAL A 284 -0.02 -11.73 -12.72
CA VAL A 284 0.24 -12.99 -13.44
C VAL A 284 1.06 -13.95 -12.56
N ILE A 285 2.10 -13.45 -11.88
CA ILE A 285 2.89 -14.25 -10.94
C ILE A 285 2.02 -14.76 -9.80
N ALA A 286 1.14 -13.93 -9.24
CA ALA A 286 0.26 -14.34 -8.16
C ALA A 286 -0.72 -15.43 -8.62
N VAL A 287 -1.35 -15.26 -9.78
CA VAL A 287 -2.23 -16.27 -10.41
C VAL A 287 -1.47 -17.58 -10.63
N TYR A 288 -0.29 -17.52 -11.25
CA TYR A 288 0.54 -18.70 -11.48
C TYR A 288 0.86 -19.44 -10.17
N ARG A 289 1.27 -18.71 -9.12
CA ARG A 289 1.59 -19.31 -7.83
C ARG A 289 0.39 -19.97 -7.17
N VAL A 290 -0.78 -19.35 -7.24
CA VAL A 290 -2.02 -19.94 -6.71
C VAL A 290 -2.39 -21.22 -7.47
N LEU A 291 -2.34 -21.19 -8.82
CA LEU A 291 -2.68 -22.35 -9.64
C LEU A 291 -1.70 -23.52 -9.49
N THR A 292 -0.41 -23.22 -9.30
CA THR A 292 0.65 -24.24 -9.13
C THR A 292 0.90 -24.60 -7.69
N ARG A 293 0.17 -24.02 -6.72
CA ARG A 293 0.35 -24.22 -5.26
C ARG A 293 1.77 -23.91 -4.76
N LYS A 294 2.46 -22.96 -5.41
CA LYS A 294 3.82 -22.52 -5.05
C LYS A 294 3.80 -21.17 -4.27
N LEU A 295 3.00 -21.12 -3.21
CA LEU A 295 2.80 -19.90 -2.41
C LEU A 295 3.96 -19.59 -1.48
#